data_a4d1f1939e4fec77f62249ad1ed0d437
#
_entry.id   a4d1f1939e4fec77f62249ad1ed0d437
#
_cell.length_a   1.000
_cell.length_b   1.000
_cell.length_c   1.000
_cell.angle_alpha   90.00
_cell.angle_beta   90.00
_cell.angle_gamma   90.00
#
_symmetry.space_group_name_H-M   'P 1'
#
loop_
_entity.id
_entity.type
_entity.pdbx_description
1 polymer ?
#
loop_
_entity_poly.entity_id
_entity_poly.type
_entity_poly.pdbx_seq_one_letter_code
_entity_poly.pdbx_strand_id
1 'polypeptide(L)'
;LESDHRGALTRSSAGLMDRISAILEDQQPDAIILLGDRFEILPIAYAAVMLGVRIIHLHGGEITLGAIDNKIRNAVSSLADLHLAATRQAADRLIAAGAGQDQVAWVGAPGVENAISLNPASMDDIIATTGFTFCQRNILFTFHPETVSSISTHDQIYQTLSALSRFPEVGKFLSMPNADPGNQM
;
A
#
# COMPACT_ATOMS: atom_id res chain seq x y z
N LEU A 1 11.29 -2.01 11.74
CA LEU A 1 12.33 -2.69 10.94
C LEU A 1 13.70 -2.26 11.45
N GLU A 2 14.58 -3.21 11.79
CA GLU A 2 15.95 -2.91 12.27
C GLU A 2 16.88 -2.44 11.13
N SER A 3 16.52 -2.69 9.87
CA SER A 3 17.23 -2.22 8.68
C SER A 3 16.39 -2.39 7.42
N ASP A 4 16.77 -1.66 6.36
CA ASP A 4 16.13 -1.64 5.03
C ASP A 4 16.56 -2.81 4.12
N HIS A 5 17.32 -3.78 4.66
CA HIS A 5 17.83 -4.90 3.89
C HIS A 5 16.76 -5.97 3.67
N ARG A 6 16.67 -6.54 2.44
CA ARG A 6 15.68 -7.57 2.07
C ARG A 6 15.64 -8.75 3.05
N GLY A 7 16.78 -9.16 3.58
CA GLY A 7 16.85 -10.20 4.62
C GLY A 7 16.23 -9.79 5.97
N ALA A 8 16.21 -8.50 6.31
CA ALA A 8 15.52 -8.01 7.50
C ALA A 8 13.99 -8.06 7.31
N LEU A 9 13.50 -7.71 6.11
CA LEU A 9 12.08 -7.86 5.77
C LEU A 9 11.61 -9.31 5.90
N THR A 10 12.39 -10.26 5.41
CA THR A 10 12.07 -11.70 5.53
C THR A 10 12.02 -12.16 6.98
N ARG A 11 12.97 -11.73 7.81
CA ARG A 11 12.96 -12.06 9.25
C ARG A 11 11.79 -11.39 9.98
N SER A 12 11.48 -10.14 9.65
CA SER A 12 10.30 -9.45 10.19
C SER A 12 9.00 -10.16 9.83
N SER A 13 8.89 -10.65 8.60
CA SER A 13 7.75 -11.44 8.15
C SER A 13 7.59 -12.74 8.94
N ALA A 14 8.70 -13.43 9.24
CA ALA A 14 8.68 -14.65 10.06
C ALA A 14 8.21 -14.35 11.50
N GLY A 15 8.73 -13.29 12.12
CA GLY A 15 8.29 -12.87 13.46
C GLY A 15 6.84 -12.36 13.49
N LEU A 16 6.36 -11.77 12.41
CA LEU A 16 4.96 -11.37 12.27
C LEU A 16 4.06 -12.60 12.17
N MET A 17 4.46 -13.59 11.38
CA MET A 17 3.71 -14.85 11.22
C MET A 17 3.54 -15.56 12.58
N ASP A 18 4.58 -15.66 13.37
CA ASP A 18 4.54 -16.25 14.70
C ASP A 18 3.56 -15.53 15.63
N ARG A 19 3.63 -14.18 15.66
CA ARG A 19 2.75 -13.36 16.50
C ARG A 19 1.29 -13.42 16.06
N ILE A 20 1.03 -13.35 14.76
CA ILE A 20 -0.35 -13.38 14.26
C ILE A 20 -0.98 -14.75 14.45
N SER A 21 -0.21 -15.82 14.35
CA SER A 21 -0.71 -17.18 14.65
C SER A 21 -1.21 -17.26 16.07
N ALA A 22 -0.45 -16.80 17.06
CA ALA A 22 -0.88 -16.78 18.46
C ALA A 22 -2.16 -15.93 18.67
N ILE A 23 -2.28 -14.78 17.98
CA ILE A 23 -3.46 -13.92 18.07
C ILE A 23 -4.69 -14.63 17.46
N LEU A 24 -4.54 -15.28 16.30
CA LEU A 24 -5.64 -15.96 15.64
C LEU A 24 -6.10 -17.20 16.42
N GLU A 25 -5.19 -17.92 17.08
CA GLU A 25 -5.51 -19.04 17.97
C GLU A 25 -6.26 -18.59 19.22
N ASP A 26 -5.90 -17.43 19.80
CA ASP A 26 -6.54 -16.87 20.98
C ASP A 26 -7.91 -16.26 20.65
N GLN A 27 -7.99 -15.43 19.61
CA GLN A 27 -9.20 -14.68 19.26
C GLN A 27 -10.23 -15.47 18.45
N GLN A 28 -9.79 -16.49 17.73
CA GLN A 28 -10.63 -17.38 16.90
C GLN A 28 -11.65 -16.62 16.01
N PRO A 29 -11.22 -15.63 15.21
CA PRO A 29 -12.14 -14.87 14.38
C PRO A 29 -12.72 -15.73 13.25
N ASP A 30 -13.97 -15.49 12.85
CA ASP A 30 -14.59 -16.16 11.70
C ASP A 30 -13.93 -15.78 10.37
N ALA A 31 -13.39 -14.55 10.28
CA ALA A 31 -12.68 -14.04 9.12
C ALA A 31 -11.74 -12.90 9.50
N ILE A 32 -10.73 -12.68 8.66
CA ILE A 32 -9.86 -11.48 8.72
C ILE A 32 -9.99 -10.66 7.43
N ILE A 33 -9.78 -9.36 7.56
CA ILE A 33 -9.73 -8.44 6.42
C ILE A 33 -8.28 -8.05 6.17
N LEU A 34 -7.81 -8.29 4.95
CA LEU A 34 -6.48 -7.90 4.49
C LEU A 34 -6.59 -6.84 3.40
N LEU A 35 -5.85 -5.74 3.54
CA LEU A 35 -5.87 -4.63 2.62
C LEU A 35 -4.58 -4.57 1.79
N GLY A 36 -4.72 -4.60 0.47
CA GLY A 36 -3.65 -4.22 -0.45
C GLY A 36 -2.64 -5.33 -0.75
N ASP A 37 -1.36 -4.99 -0.70
CA ASP A 37 -0.29 -5.76 -1.34
C ASP A 37 1.07 -5.67 -0.64
N ARG A 38 1.12 -5.05 0.51
CA ARG A 38 2.37 -4.91 1.25
C ARG A 38 2.88 -6.28 1.72
N PHE A 39 4.19 -6.39 1.86
CA PHE A 39 4.84 -7.67 2.20
C PHE A 39 4.34 -8.25 3.53
N GLU A 40 3.87 -7.41 4.45
CA GLU A 40 3.38 -7.81 5.76
C GLU A 40 2.10 -8.65 5.70
N ILE A 41 1.25 -8.47 4.68
CA ILE A 41 -0.03 -9.18 4.63
C ILE A 41 0.09 -10.64 4.19
N LEU A 42 1.14 -10.99 3.47
CA LEU A 42 1.32 -12.37 3.00
C LEU A 42 1.56 -13.39 4.13
N PRO A 43 2.45 -13.14 5.11
CA PRO A 43 2.57 -14.04 6.26
C PRO A 43 1.30 -14.12 7.12
N ILE A 44 0.50 -13.04 7.18
CA ILE A 44 -0.80 -13.03 7.86
C ILE A 44 -1.79 -13.93 7.10
N ALA A 45 -1.87 -13.78 5.78
CA ALA A 45 -2.73 -14.63 4.93
C ALA A 45 -2.36 -16.11 5.06
N TYR A 46 -1.05 -16.42 5.05
CA TYR A 46 -0.58 -17.79 5.24
C TYR A 46 -1.02 -18.38 6.59
N ALA A 47 -0.82 -17.64 7.68
CA ALA A 47 -1.23 -18.07 9.02
C ALA A 47 -2.74 -18.31 9.10
N ALA A 48 -3.55 -17.42 8.53
CA ALA A 48 -5.01 -17.55 8.48
C ALA A 48 -5.46 -18.83 7.76
N VAL A 49 -4.90 -19.13 6.60
CA VAL A 49 -5.19 -20.36 5.85
C VAL A 49 -4.83 -21.60 6.67
N MET A 50 -3.66 -21.61 7.33
CA MET A 50 -3.24 -22.76 8.15
C MET A 50 -4.15 -23.00 9.35
N LEU A 51 -4.73 -21.94 9.91
CA LEU A 51 -5.64 -22.00 11.05
C LEU A 51 -7.12 -22.09 10.65
N GLY A 52 -7.44 -22.16 9.37
CA GLY A 52 -8.82 -22.25 8.87
C GLY A 52 -9.64 -20.97 9.02
N VAL A 53 -9.00 -19.82 9.18
CA VAL A 53 -9.63 -18.51 9.27
C VAL A 53 -9.84 -17.96 7.86
N ARG A 54 -11.07 -17.55 7.52
CA ARG A 54 -11.41 -17.00 6.21
C ARG A 54 -10.74 -15.65 5.97
N ILE A 55 -10.39 -15.39 4.71
CA ILE A 55 -9.73 -14.15 4.29
C ILE A 55 -10.62 -13.34 3.36
N ILE A 56 -10.85 -12.08 3.72
CA ILE A 56 -11.48 -11.07 2.88
C ILE A 56 -10.38 -10.14 2.39
N HIS A 57 -10.11 -10.13 1.07
CA HIS A 57 -9.04 -9.34 0.49
C HIS A 57 -9.59 -8.07 -0.17
N LEU A 58 -9.19 -6.90 0.33
CA LEU A 58 -9.47 -5.58 -0.25
C LEU A 58 -8.35 -5.17 -1.20
N HIS A 59 -8.71 -4.55 -2.33
CA HIS A 59 -7.78 -4.10 -3.38
C HIS A 59 -7.01 -5.25 -4.08
N GLY A 60 -7.53 -6.49 -4.04
CA GLY A 60 -7.09 -7.56 -4.93
C GLY A 60 -7.36 -7.21 -6.40
N GLY A 61 -6.61 -7.84 -7.33
CA GLY A 61 -6.79 -7.66 -8.78
C GLY A 61 -6.23 -6.37 -9.37
N GLU A 62 -5.71 -5.45 -8.58
CA GLU A 62 -4.99 -4.26 -9.08
C GLU A 62 -3.61 -4.66 -9.63
N ILE A 63 -3.02 -3.80 -10.46
CA ILE A 63 -1.70 -4.02 -11.07
C ILE A 63 -0.75 -2.90 -10.66
N THR A 64 0.40 -3.28 -10.10
CA THR A 64 1.52 -2.37 -9.82
C THR A 64 2.73 -2.87 -10.59
N LEU A 65 3.10 -2.15 -11.66
CA LEU A 65 4.28 -2.50 -12.46
C LEU A 65 5.56 -2.09 -11.72
N GLY A 66 6.64 -2.88 -11.90
CA GLY A 66 7.94 -2.56 -11.31
C GLY A 66 8.05 -2.76 -9.80
N ALA A 67 7.06 -3.37 -9.16
CA ALA A 67 7.04 -3.61 -7.72
C ALA A 67 6.88 -5.10 -7.36
N ILE A 68 7.47 -5.51 -6.23
CA ILE A 68 7.26 -6.83 -5.64
C ILE A 68 5.81 -7.00 -5.16
N ASP A 69 5.17 -5.90 -4.81
CA ASP A 69 3.80 -5.81 -4.29
C ASP A 69 2.79 -6.52 -5.19
N ASN A 70 2.97 -6.43 -6.51
CA ASN A 70 2.10 -7.13 -7.45
C ASN A 70 2.10 -8.66 -7.27
N LYS A 71 3.27 -9.24 -6.93
CA LYS A 71 3.39 -10.67 -6.63
C LYS A 71 2.74 -11.02 -5.30
N ILE A 72 2.92 -10.16 -4.29
CA ILE A 72 2.30 -10.31 -2.97
C ILE A 72 0.78 -10.24 -3.10
N ARG A 73 0.26 -9.22 -3.78
CA ARG A 73 -1.18 -9.06 -4.03
C ARG A 73 -1.80 -10.29 -4.67
N ASN A 74 -1.19 -10.79 -5.72
CA ASN A 74 -1.69 -11.97 -6.43
C ASN A 74 -1.66 -13.22 -5.54
N ALA A 75 -0.63 -13.41 -4.73
CA ALA A 75 -0.54 -14.52 -3.79
C ALA A 75 -1.63 -14.42 -2.72
N VAL A 76 -1.83 -13.25 -2.11
CA VAL A 76 -2.90 -13.03 -1.12
C VAL A 76 -4.28 -13.20 -1.76
N SER A 77 -4.50 -12.70 -2.99
CA SER A 77 -5.75 -12.93 -3.71
C SER A 77 -6.01 -14.42 -3.96
N SER A 78 -4.97 -15.21 -4.25
CA SER A 78 -5.12 -16.66 -4.43
C SER A 78 -5.44 -17.43 -3.14
N LEU A 79 -5.19 -16.83 -1.98
CA LEU A 79 -5.48 -17.39 -0.66
C LEU A 79 -6.83 -16.91 -0.08
N ALA A 80 -7.43 -15.88 -0.71
CA ALA A 80 -8.63 -15.24 -0.17
C ALA A 80 -9.92 -15.98 -0.56
N ASP A 81 -10.88 -15.97 0.36
CA ASP A 81 -12.22 -16.55 0.19
C ASP A 81 -13.21 -15.54 -0.41
N LEU A 82 -12.99 -14.24 -0.16
CA LEU A 82 -13.81 -13.14 -0.67
C LEU A 82 -12.94 -11.98 -1.11
N HIS A 83 -13.31 -11.34 -2.21
CA HIS A 83 -12.60 -10.21 -2.79
C HIS A 83 -13.47 -8.97 -2.84
N LEU A 84 -12.99 -7.88 -2.27
CA LEU A 84 -13.60 -6.56 -2.34
C LEU A 84 -12.75 -5.67 -3.25
N ALA A 85 -13.07 -5.68 -4.54
CA ALA A 85 -12.29 -5.00 -5.57
C ALA A 85 -12.61 -3.50 -5.60
N ALA A 86 -11.57 -2.66 -5.76
CA ALA A 86 -11.73 -1.21 -5.85
C ALA A 86 -12.27 -0.76 -7.21
N THR A 87 -11.96 -1.49 -8.28
CA THR A 87 -12.39 -1.16 -9.64
C THR A 87 -13.05 -2.37 -10.30
N ARG A 88 -13.89 -2.10 -11.31
CA ARG A 88 -14.48 -3.16 -12.12
C ARG A 88 -13.41 -4.00 -12.83
N GLN A 89 -12.37 -3.35 -13.35
CA GLN A 89 -11.28 -4.04 -14.02
C GLN A 89 -10.51 -4.97 -13.07
N ALA A 90 -10.35 -4.58 -11.80
CA ALA A 90 -9.74 -5.44 -10.78
C ALA A 90 -10.63 -6.65 -10.49
N ALA A 91 -11.94 -6.46 -10.36
CA ALA A 91 -12.89 -7.54 -10.20
C ALA A 91 -12.85 -8.54 -11.39
N ASP A 92 -12.86 -8.01 -12.62
CA ASP A 92 -12.78 -8.84 -13.83
C ASP A 92 -11.48 -9.66 -13.89
N ARG A 93 -10.34 -9.10 -13.43
CA ARG A 93 -9.06 -9.83 -13.35
C ARG A 93 -9.08 -10.94 -12.30
N LEU A 94 -9.70 -10.71 -11.15
CA LEU A 94 -9.84 -11.73 -10.11
C LEU A 94 -10.65 -12.92 -10.63
N ILE A 95 -11.77 -12.66 -11.28
CA ILE A 95 -12.60 -13.70 -11.91
C ILE A 95 -11.82 -14.44 -13.00
N ALA A 96 -11.09 -13.70 -13.87
CA ALA A 96 -10.24 -14.30 -14.89
C ALA A 96 -9.07 -15.13 -14.30
N ALA A 97 -8.61 -14.80 -13.08
CA ALA A 97 -7.59 -15.56 -12.36
C ALA A 97 -8.15 -16.81 -11.63
N GLY A 98 -9.48 -17.03 -11.65
CA GLY A 98 -10.11 -18.22 -11.12
C GLY A 98 -10.98 -18.03 -9.88
N ALA A 99 -11.15 -16.80 -9.38
CA ALA A 99 -12.10 -16.51 -8.31
C ALA A 99 -13.54 -16.73 -8.79
N GLY A 100 -14.40 -17.29 -7.95
CA GLY A 100 -15.82 -17.41 -8.24
C GLY A 100 -16.50 -16.04 -8.39
N GLN A 101 -17.50 -15.93 -9.27
CA GLN A 101 -18.23 -14.67 -9.44
C GLN A 101 -18.95 -14.22 -8.16
N ASP A 102 -19.39 -15.15 -7.34
CA ASP A 102 -20.02 -14.93 -6.04
C ASP A 102 -19.02 -14.57 -4.94
N GLN A 103 -17.72 -14.78 -5.19
CA GLN A 103 -16.63 -14.42 -4.29
C GLN A 103 -16.01 -13.04 -4.59
N VAL A 104 -16.47 -12.34 -5.63
CA VAL A 104 -15.90 -11.06 -6.03
C VAL A 104 -16.96 -9.97 -6.05
N ALA A 105 -16.79 -8.95 -5.22
CA ALA A 105 -17.63 -7.75 -5.22
C ALA A 105 -16.82 -6.52 -5.62
N TRP A 106 -17.35 -5.72 -6.53
CA TRP A 106 -16.82 -4.40 -6.81
C TRP A 106 -17.47 -3.39 -5.86
N VAL A 107 -16.68 -2.86 -4.93
CA VAL A 107 -17.17 -2.01 -3.82
C VAL A 107 -16.61 -0.58 -3.84
N GLY A 108 -15.66 -0.29 -4.73
CA GLY A 108 -14.92 0.98 -4.71
C GLY A 108 -13.71 0.95 -3.76
N ALA A 109 -13.04 2.09 -3.65
CA ALA A 109 -11.85 2.25 -2.82
C ALA A 109 -12.18 3.02 -1.53
N PRO A 110 -11.95 2.45 -0.33
CA PRO A 110 -12.21 3.13 0.95
C PRO A 110 -11.52 4.48 1.06
N GLY A 111 -10.32 4.63 0.50
CA GLY A 111 -9.60 5.91 0.49
C GLY A 111 -10.31 7.01 -0.30
N VAL A 112 -11.01 6.66 -1.38
CA VAL A 112 -11.81 7.61 -2.18
C VAL A 112 -13.05 8.03 -1.39
N GLU A 113 -13.75 7.09 -0.77
CA GLU A 113 -14.90 7.38 0.08
C GLU A 113 -14.53 8.29 1.26
N ASN A 114 -13.42 7.99 1.93
CA ASN A 114 -12.90 8.86 2.98
C ASN A 114 -12.59 10.27 2.45
N ALA A 115 -11.95 10.40 1.29
CA ALA A 115 -11.62 11.70 0.72
C ALA A 115 -12.88 12.53 0.38
N ILE A 116 -13.95 11.88 -0.07
CA ILE A 116 -15.24 12.54 -0.38
C ILE A 116 -15.97 12.97 0.91
N SER A 117 -15.88 12.18 1.96
CA SER A 117 -16.58 12.43 3.24
C SER A 117 -15.84 13.40 4.17
N LEU A 118 -14.56 13.66 3.95
CA LEU A 118 -13.78 14.59 4.76
C LEU A 118 -14.19 16.05 4.51
N ASN A 119 -14.34 16.81 5.59
CA ASN A 119 -14.34 18.26 5.50
C ASN A 119 -12.89 18.72 5.25
N PRO A 120 -12.59 19.40 4.15
CA PRO A 120 -11.23 19.88 3.88
C PRO A 120 -10.79 20.86 4.97
N ALA A 121 -9.54 20.75 5.42
CA ALA A 121 -8.94 21.75 6.30
C ALA A 121 -8.87 23.10 5.60
N SER A 122 -9.02 24.19 6.36
CA SER A 122 -8.82 25.52 5.80
C SER A 122 -7.34 25.75 5.44
N MET A 123 -7.08 26.72 4.56
CA MET A 123 -5.71 27.11 4.24
C MET A 123 -4.94 27.55 5.47
N ASP A 124 -5.60 28.28 6.38
CA ASP A 124 -4.98 28.76 7.64
C ASP A 124 -4.61 27.59 8.56
N ASP A 125 -5.46 26.56 8.66
CA ASP A 125 -5.15 25.35 9.44
C ASP A 125 -3.95 24.59 8.85
N ILE A 126 -3.88 24.49 7.52
CA ILE A 126 -2.74 23.85 6.85
C ILE A 126 -1.44 24.62 7.10
N ILE A 127 -1.48 25.95 6.99
CA ILE A 127 -0.32 26.83 7.27
C ILE A 127 0.12 26.67 8.73
N ALA A 128 -0.85 26.73 9.67
CA ALA A 128 -0.56 26.62 11.09
C ALA A 128 0.05 25.26 11.46
N THR A 129 -0.42 24.18 10.84
CA THR A 129 0.03 22.82 11.14
C THR A 129 1.37 22.47 10.49
N THR A 130 1.60 22.93 9.25
CA THR A 130 2.74 22.50 8.44
C THR A 130 3.85 23.54 8.32
N GLY A 131 3.55 24.82 8.62
CA GLY A 131 4.44 25.96 8.33
C GLY A 131 4.60 26.25 6.84
N PHE A 132 3.84 25.59 5.97
CA PHE A 132 3.96 25.74 4.52
C PHE A 132 3.41 27.09 4.06
N THR A 133 4.19 27.83 3.26
CA THR A 133 3.76 29.08 2.65
C THR A 133 3.29 28.82 1.23
N PHE A 134 1.98 29.05 0.98
CA PHE A 134 1.40 28.90 -0.33
C PHE A 134 1.84 30.02 -1.28
N CYS A 135 2.26 29.61 -2.48
CA CYS A 135 2.50 30.49 -3.63
C CYS A 135 1.26 30.55 -4.53
N GLN A 136 1.30 31.36 -5.59
CA GLN A 136 0.23 31.40 -6.60
C GLN A 136 0.01 30.03 -7.25
N ARG A 137 1.10 29.27 -7.45
CA ARG A 137 1.05 27.86 -7.90
C ARG A 137 1.83 27.00 -6.93
N ASN A 138 1.31 25.82 -6.65
CA ASN A 138 1.90 24.90 -5.67
C ASN A 138 1.91 23.48 -6.24
N ILE A 139 2.90 22.70 -5.84
CA ILE A 139 3.03 21.28 -6.14
C ILE A 139 3.05 20.53 -4.82
N LEU A 140 2.14 19.56 -4.65
CA LEU A 140 2.26 18.51 -3.66
C LEU A 140 3.00 17.34 -4.31
N PHE A 141 4.08 16.91 -3.69
CA PHE A 141 4.95 15.88 -4.23
C PHE A 141 5.28 14.83 -3.17
N THR A 142 5.03 13.57 -3.50
CA THR A 142 5.45 12.41 -2.72
C THR A 142 6.25 11.50 -3.64
N PHE A 143 7.48 11.16 -3.27
CA PHE A 143 8.31 10.26 -4.05
C PHE A 143 8.30 8.86 -3.46
N HIS A 144 7.92 7.88 -4.28
CA HIS A 144 8.04 6.46 -3.96
C HIS A 144 9.04 5.84 -4.94
N PRO A 145 10.23 5.40 -4.50
CA PRO A 145 11.20 4.80 -5.40
C PRO A 145 10.67 3.49 -5.98
N GLU A 146 11.10 3.21 -7.20
CA GLU A 146 10.79 1.95 -7.87
C GLU A 146 11.62 0.82 -7.23
N THR A 147 10.95 -0.18 -6.65
CA THR A 147 11.60 -1.22 -5.83
C THR A 147 12.39 -2.26 -6.65
N VAL A 148 12.18 -2.32 -7.96
CA VAL A 148 12.79 -3.28 -8.91
C VAL A 148 13.61 -2.58 -9.99
N SER A 149 13.92 -1.29 -9.81
CA SER A 149 14.70 -0.52 -10.77
C SER A 149 16.19 -0.86 -10.72
N SER A 150 16.88 -0.75 -11.86
CA SER A 150 18.33 -0.76 -11.96
C SER A 150 18.97 0.60 -11.62
N ILE A 151 18.16 1.68 -11.57
CA ILE A 151 18.59 3.04 -11.21
C ILE A 151 18.55 3.17 -9.69
N SER A 152 19.59 3.73 -9.10
CA SER A 152 19.62 3.93 -7.65
C SER A 152 18.50 4.86 -7.19
N THR A 153 17.97 4.64 -5.99
CA THR A 153 16.96 5.51 -5.39
C THR A 153 17.45 6.96 -5.30
N HIS A 154 18.73 7.15 -4.98
CA HIS A 154 19.38 8.46 -4.95
C HIS A 154 19.29 9.16 -6.31
N ASP A 155 19.60 8.48 -7.40
CA ASP A 155 19.57 9.07 -8.74
C ASP A 155 18.14 9.39 -9.19
N GLN A 156 17.18 8.52 -8.84
CA GLN A 156 15.76 8.75 -9.13
C GLN A 156 15.27 10.04 -8.45
N ILE A 157 15.52 10.18 -7.15
CA ILE A 157 15.07 11.37 -6.40
C ILE A 157 15.83 12.63 -6.81
N TYR A 158 17.14 12.52 -7.05
CA TYR A 158 17.98 13.65 -7.48
C TYR A 158 17.51 14.26 -8.80
N GLN A 159 17.19 13.42 -9.79
CA GLN A 159 16.66 13.90 -11.08
C GLN A 159 15.33 14.64 -10.89
N THR A 160 14.45 14.11 -10.05
CA THR A 160 13.14 14.71 -9.79
C THR A 160 13.27 16.04 -9.03
N LEU A 161 14.08 16.07 -7.96
CA LEU A 161 14.33 17.32 -7.21
C LEU A 161 15.04 18.37 -8.06
N SER A 162 15.97 17.95 -8.92
CA SER A 162 16.63 18.83 -9.88
C SER A 162 15.65 19.43 -10.90
N ALA A 163 14.67 18.67 -11.34
CA ALA A 163 13.60 19.18 -12.20
C ALA A 163 12.70 20.19 -11.45
N LEU A 164 12.31 19.89 -10.22
CA LEU A 164 11.50 20.77 -9.37
C LEU A 164 12.22 22.07 -9.01
N SER A 165 13.54 22.06 -8.86
CA SER A 165 14.34 23.25 -8.54
C SER A 165 14.34 24.29 -9.67
N ARG A 166 14.01 23.90 -10.90
CA ARG A 166 13.92 24.82 -12.06
C ARG A 166 12.72 25.76 -12.01
N PHE A 167 11.82 25.58 -11.06
CA PHE A 167 10.61 26.39 -10.86
C PHE A 167 10.63 27.06 -9.48
N PRO A 168 11.51 28.06 -9.24
CA PRO A 168 11.66 28.67 -7.92
C PRO A 168 10.39 29.40 -7.44
N GLU A 169 9.55 29.87 -8.38
CA GLU A 169 8.31 30.59 -8.10
C GLU A 169 7.13 29.70 -7.69
N VAL A 170 7.29 28.39 -7.78
CA VAL A 170 6.25 27.40 -7.42
C VAL A 170 6.49 26.91 -6.00
N GLY A 171 5.47 26.99 -5.15
CA GLY A 171 5.49 26.39 -3.82
C GLY A 171 5.60 24.86 -3.93
N LYS A 172 6.45 24.24 -3.11
CA LYS A 172 6.69 22.80 -3.14
C LYS A 172 6.43 22.19 -1.76
N PHE A 173 5.35 21.43 -1.65
CA PHE A 173 5.03 20.65 -0.46
C PHE A 173 5.51 19.22 -0.70
N LEU A 174 6.55 18.82 0.04
CA LEU A 174 7.16 17.50 -0.09
C LEU A 174 6.69 16.65 1.11
N SER A 175 5.96 15.59 0.86
CA SER A 175 5.62 14.62 1.91
C SER A 175 6.64 13.50 1.95
N MET A 176 6.80 12.92 3.15
CA MET A 176 7.65 11.74 3.31
C MET A 176 7.05 10.54 2.58
N PRO A 177 7.90 9.67 2.01
CA PRO A 177 7.45 8.41 1.43
C PRO A 177 6.97 7.44 2.51
N ASN A 178 6.36 6.33 2.07
CA ASN A 178 6.05 5.20 2.92
C ASN A 178 7.33 4.47 3.41
N ALA A 179 7.16 3.43 4.25
CA ALA A 179 8.26 2.67 4.84
C ALA A 179 8.75 1.50 3.94
N ASP A 180 8.68 1.65 2.61
CA ASP A 180 9.22 0.65 1.68
C ASP A 180 10.76 0.65 1.64
N PRO A 181 11.40 -0.46 1.23
CA PRO A 181 12.84 -0.52 1.08
C PRO A 181 13.41 0.59 0.19
N GLY A 182 14.45 1.26 0.65
CA GLY A 182 15.09 2.37 -0.06
C GLY A 182 14.54 3.75 0.28
N ASN A 183 13.55 3.86 1.16
CA ASN A 183 12.95 5.15 1.55
C ASN A 183 13.63 5.84 2.74
N GLN A 184 14.58 5.18 3.41
CA GLN A 184 15.40 5.78 4.45
C GLN A 184 16.64 6.44 3.82
N MET A 185 16.54 7.70 3.51
CA MET A 185 17.66 8.56 3.15
C MET A 185 17.66 9.82 4.00
#